data_6f8cb8a5b66168c002789a85fe4ff92e
#
_entry.id   6f8cb8a5b66168c002789a85fe4ff92e
#
_cell.length_a   1.000
_cell.length_b   1.000
_cell.length_c   1.000
_cell.angle_alpha   90.00
_cell.angle_beta   90.00
_cell.angle_gamma   90.00
#
_symmetry.space_group_name_H-M   'P 1'
#
loop_
_entity.id
_entity.type
_entity.pdbx_description
1 polymer ?
#
loop_
_entity_poly.entity_id
_entity_poly.type
_entity_poly.pdbx_seq_one_letter_code
_entity_poly.pdbx_strand_id
1 'polypeptide(L)'
;MKIEDTLISEKVVYYKNDVQMFYGIFNPLGNSNSYYQWKRCSGRKCHVLRKGYISVCPAPAVEHIINQSFDKQLDFSTSRLNIYDESIDAEKILYFLEQSHDVCKYCTSARTFIWERQSKPKLEDWYGKVGGNE
;
A
#
# COMPACT_ATOMS: atom_id res chain seq x y z
N MET A 1 18.93 -22.81 -1.70
CA MET A 1 19.77 -21.65 -2.06
C MET A 1 19.17 -20.41 -1.44
N LYS A 2 19.92 -19.74 -0.64
CA LYS A 2 19.53 -18.43 -0.15
C LYS A 2 19.71 -17.46 -1.31
N ILE A 3 18.63 -16.88 -1.79
CA ILE A 3 18.72 -15.77 -2.72
C ILE A 3 18.92 -14.56 -1.83
N GLU A 4 20.11 -14.02 -1.87
CA GLU A 4 20.35 -12.77 -1.20
C GLU A 4 19.48 -11.69 -1.86
N ASP A 5 18.79 -11.02 -1.06
CA ASP A 5 17.73 -10.08 -1.31
C ASP A 5 18.17 -8.77 -1.96
N THR A 6 19.41 -8.66 -2.31
CA THR A 6 19.99 -7.44 -2.88
C THR A 6 19.26 -6.94 -4.13
N LEU A 7 18.48 -7.80 -4.75
CA LEU A 7 17.73 -7.48 -5.97
C LEU A 7 16.23 -7.42 -5.76
N ILE A 8 15.80 -7.76 -4.55
CA ILE A 8 14.39 -7.91 -4.26
C ILE A 8 14.05 -6.84 -3.23
N SER A 9 12.88 -6.29 -3.34
CA SER A 9 12.45 -5.27 -2.41
C SER A 9 12.61 -5.76 -0.96
N GLU A 10 12.88 -4.86 -0.04
CA GLU A 10 12.95 -5.13 1.40
C GLU A 10 11.70 -5.85 1.95
N LYS A 11 10.68 -6.00 1.12
CA LYS A 11 9.43 -6.66 1.45
C LYS A 11 9.48 -8.17 1.32
N VAL A 12 10.42 -8.72 0.56
CA VAL A 12 10.47 -10.15 0.26
C VAL A 12 11.87 -10.68 0.48
N VAL A 13 11.99 -11.66 1.33
CA VAL A 13 13.24 -12.37 1.61
C VAL A 13 13.02 -13.85 1.32
N TYR A 14 13.86 -14.41 0.45
CA TYR A 14 13.77 -15.82 0.06
C TYR A 14 14.85 -16.63 0.75
N TYR A 15 14.46 -17.75 1.34
CA TYR A 15 15.34 -18.76 1.89
C TYR A 15 15.15 -20.07 1.15
N LYS A 16 16.08 -20.98 1.28
CA LYS A 16 16.11 -22.23 0.51
C LYS A 16 14.79 -23.00 0.49
N ASN A 17 14.07 -23.02 1.58
CA ASN A 17 12.81 -23.74 1.70
C ASN A 17 11.66 -22.88 2.22
N ASP A 18 11.92 -21.58 2.42
CA ASP A 18 10.96 -20.68 3.02
C ASP A 18 10.90 -19.37 2.24
N VAL A 19 9.71 -18.85 2.10
CA VAL A 19 9.47 -17.50 1.61
C VAL A 19 8.83 -16.73 2.75
N GLN A 20 9.51 -15.70 3.19
CA GLN A 20 8.96 -14.77 4.15
C GLN A 20 8.58 -13.49 3.44
N MET A 21 7.32 -13.14 3.52
CA MET A 21 6.85 -11.88 2.99
C MET A 21 6.83 -10.82 4.09
N PHE A 22 7.41 -9.70 3.77
CA PHE A 22 7.57 -8.58 4.68
C PHE A 22 7.00 -7.32 4.02
N TYR A 23 5.77 -6.97 4.35
CA TYR A 23 5.17 -5.75 3.81
C TYR A 23 4.14 -5.13 4.73
N GLY A 24 3.91 -3.86 4.49
CA GLY A 24 2.82 -3.15 5.11
C GLY A 24 1.49 -3.70 4.59
N ILE A 25 0.58 -3.92 5.49
CA ILE A 25 -0.75 -4.44 5.18
C ILE A 25 -1.71 -3.26 5.11
N PHE A 26 -2.39 -3.14 3.99
CA PHE A 26 -3.53 -2.24 3.88
C PHE A 26 -4.71 -2.83 4.67
N ASN A 27 -5.25 -2.05 5.59
CA ASN A 27 -6.39 -2.43 6.39
C ASN A 27 -7.49 -1.37 6.24
N PRO A 28 -8.62 -1.68 5.60
CA PRO A 28 -9.71 -0.71 5.40
C PRO A 28 -10.35 -0.22 6.70
N LEU A 29 -10.07 -0.84 7.82
CA LEU A 29 -10.46 -0.38 9.16
C LEU A 29 -9.32 0.34 9.90
N GLY A 30 -8.18 0.52 9.22
CA GLY A 30 -6.99 1.11 9.82
C GLY A 30 -7.17 2.59 10.17
N ASN A 31 -6.51 3.01 11.23
CA ASN A 31 -6.46 4.41 11.67
C ASN A 31 -5.10 4.72 12.30
N SER A 32 -4.04 4.42 11.57
CA SER A 32 -2.67 4.69 11.98
C SER A 32 -2.28 6.15 11.74
N ASN A 33 -1.16 6.57 12.29
CA ASN A 33 -0.60 7.88 11.99
C ASN A 33 -0.06 7.91 10.55
N SER A 34 -0.68 8.72 9.70
CA SER A 34 -0.38 8.80 8.26
C SER A 34 1.08 9.13 7.95
N TYR A 35 1.64 10.12 8.65
CA TYR A 35 3.03 10.53 8.45
C TYR A 35 4.02 9.44 8.83
N TYR A 36 3.80 8.78 9.95
CA TYR A 36 4.64 7.70 10.42
C TYR A 36 4.62 6.50 9.46
N GLN A 37 3.43 6.12 8.99
CA GLN A 37 3.29 5.04 8.03
C GLN A 37 3.91 5.38 6.68
N TRP A 38 3.70 6.60 6.19
CA TRP A 38 4.33 7.07 4.96
C TRP A 38 5.86 7.04 5.04
N LYS A 39 6.41 7.51 6.15
CA LYS A 39 7.86 7.56 6.33
C LYS A 39 8.51 6.18 6.29
N ARG A 40 7.80 5.17 6.77
CA ARG A 40 8.25 3.76 6.80
C ARG A 40 7.81 2.95 5.57
N CYS A 41 7.00 3.53 4.72
CA CYS A 41 6.47 2.82 3.56
C CYS A 41 7.56 2.62 2.51
N SER A 42 7.86 1.36 2.19
CA SER A 42 8.77 1.03 1.09
C SER A 42 8.14 1.35 -0.28
N GLY A 43 6.82 1.45 -0.36
CA GLY A 43 6.07 1.81 -1.56
C GLY A 43 5.81 3.31 -1.75
N ARG A 44 6.37 4.18 -0.92
CA ARG A 44 6.11 5.63 -0.98
C ARG A 44 6.54 6.32 -2.29
N LYS A 45 7.34 5.64 -3.09
CA LYS A 45 7.76 6.07 -4.43
C LYS A 45 7.09 5.28 -5.56
N CYS A 46 6.15 4.40 -5.23
CA CYS A 46 5.39 3.63 -6.20
C CYS A 46 4.10 4.37 -6.56
N HIS A 47 4.22 5.35 -7.43
CA HIS A 47 3.08 6.14 -7.89
C HIS A 47 2.37 5.44 -9.04
N VAL A 48 1.08 5.69 -9.18
CA VAL A 48 0.26 5.10 -10.25
C VAL A 48 -0.47 6.19 -11.01
N LEU A 49 -0.29 6.18 -12.32
CA LEU A 49 -1.08 7.03 -13.23
C LEU A 49 -2.21 6.18 -13.84
N ARG A 50 -3.44 6.57 -13.58
CA ARG A 50 -4.62 5.88 -14.12
C ARG A 50 -5.72 6.88 -14.45
N LYS A 51 -6.24 6.80 -15.67
CA LYS A 51 -7.36 7.63 -16.14
C LYS A 51 -7.16 9.15 -15.88
N GLY A 52 -5.93 9.63 -16.09
CA GLY A 52 -5.60 11.04 -15.87
C GLY A 52 -5.39 11.46 -14.42
N TYR A 53 -5.38 10.52 -13.50
CA TYR A 53 -5.07 10.77 -12.10
C TYR A 53 -3.74 10.11 -11.71
N ILE A 54 -2.86 10.89 -11.12
CA ILE A 54 -1.67 10.38 -10.46
C ILE A 54 -1.97 10.15 -8.99
N SER A 55 -1.73 8.93 -8.52
CA SER A 55 -1.98 8.51 -7.15
C SER A 55 -0.67 8.33 -6.39
N VAL A 56 -0.67 8.69 -5.13
CA VAL A 56 0.52 8.59 -4.26
C VAL A 56 1.01 7.15 -4.06
N CYS A 57 0.10 6.19 -4.15
CA CYS A 57 0.38 4.76 -4.10
C CYS A 57 -0.71 3.99 -4.87
N PRO A 58 -0.64 2.67 -4.99
CA PRO A 58 -1.66 1.90 -5.70
C PRO A 58 -3.08 1.97 -5.12
N ALA A 59 -3.24 2.13 -3.80
CA ALA A 59 -4.55 2.06 -3.15
C ALA A 59 -5.58 3.07 -3.71
N PRO A 60 -5.29 4.37 -3.86
CA PRO A 60 -6.24 5.30 -4.45
C PRO A 60 -6.62 4.98 -5.91
N ALA A 61 -5.70 4.37 -6.65
CA ALA A 61 -5.96 4.00 -8.04
C ALA A 61 -6.98 2.86 -8.18
N VAL A 62 -7.14 2.05 -7.14
CA VAL A 62 -8.04 0.89 -7.10
C VAL A 62 -9.13 1.02 -6.02
N GLU A 63 -9.41 2.23 -5.58
CA GLU A 63 -10.41 2.54 -4.54
C GLU A 63 -11.75 1.84 -4.78
N HIS A 64 -12.26 1.87 -6.00
CA HIS A 64 -13.53 1.24 -6.36
C HIS A 64 -13.50 -0.28 -6.14
N ILE A 65 -12.38 -0.94 -6.40
CA ILE A 65 -12.21 -2.37 -6.18
C ILE A 65 -12.16 -2.66 -4.68
N ILE A 66 -11.43 -1.85 -3.92
CA ILE A 66 -11.34 -1.97 -2.47
C ILE A 66 -12.74 -1.80 -1.85
N ASN A 67 -13.46 -0.76 -2.23
CA ASN A 67 -14.79 -0.49 -1.71
C ASN A 67 -15.77 -1.62 -2.03
N GLN A 68 -15.73 -2.14 -3.24
CA GLN A 68 -16.57 -3.27 -3.63
C GLN A 68 -16.21 -4.55 -2.88
N SER A 69 -14.92 -4.85 -2.76
CA SER A 69 -14.45 -6.10 -2.15
C SER A 69 -14.67 -6.15 -0.64
N PHE A 70 -14.62 -5.00 0.03
CA PHE A 70 -14.72 -4.90 1.48
C PHE A 70 -16.05 -4.32 1.97
N ASP A 71 -16.98 -4.06 1.06
CA ASP A 71 -18.24 -3.39 1.36
C ASP A 71 -18.02 -2.09 2.15
N LYS A 72 -17.16 -1.22 1.62
CA LYS A 72 -16.76 0.05 2.22
C LYS A 72 -17.08 1.23 1.31
N GLN A 73 -17.07 2.41 1.89
CA GLN A 73 -17.21 3.69 1.21
C GLN A 73 -16.01 4.59 1.54
N LEU A 74 -14.81 4.06 1.32
CA LEU A 74 -13.59 4.82 1.51
C LEU A 74 -13.46 5.86 0.40
N ASP A 75 -12.99 7.03 0.75
CA ASP A 75 -12.72 8.12 -0.19
C ASP A 75 -11.21 8.48 -0.14
N PHE A 76 -10.53 8.21 -1.25
CA PHE A 76 -9.12 8.53 -1.43
C PHE A 76 -8.90 9.66 -2.43
N SER A 77 -9.92 10.49 -2.68
CA SER A 77 -9.84 11.57 -3.64
C SER A 77 -8.71 12.57 -3.36
N THR A 78 -8.39 12.81 -2.07
CA THR A 78 -7.28 13.68 -1.67
C THR A 78 -5.90 13.06 -1.86
N SER A 79 -5.83 11.77 -2.15
CA SER A 79 -4.59 11.01 -2.36
C SER A 79 -4.30 10.75 -3.84
N ARG A 80 -4.99 11.42 -4.73
CA ARG A 80 -4.78 11.44 -6.18
C ARG A 80 -4.98 12.83 -6.74
N LEU A 81 -4.28 13.13 -7.82
CA LEU A 81 -4.25 14.44 -8.46
C LEU A 81 -4.64 14.31 -9.93
N ASN A 82 -5.56 15.15 -10.40
CA ASN A 82 -5.93 15.20 -11.81
C ASN A 82 -4.84 15.95 -12.60
N ILE A 83 -4.14 15.25 -13.48
CA ILE A 83 -3.06 15.85 -14.27
C ILE A 83 -3.55 16.74 -15.43
N TYR A 84 -4.84 16.72 -15.73
CA TYR A 84 -5.44 17.56 -16.74
C TYR A 84 -5.98 18.89 -16.19
N ASP A 85 -5.88 19.10 -14.88
CA ASP A 85 -6.20 20.39 -14.28
C ASP A 85 -5.13 21.41 -14.68
N GLU A 86 -5.56 22.50 -15.33
CA GLU A 86 -4.67 23.55 -15.84
C GLU A 86 -3.85 24.24 -14.73
N SER A 87 -4.31 24.16 -13.49
CA SER A 87 -3.58 24.71 -12.34
C SER A 87 -2.42 23.82 -11.87
N ILE A 88 -2.30 22.61 -12.42
CA ILE A 88 -1.31 21.62 -12.02
C ILE A 88 -0.07 21.69 -12.93
N ASP A 89 1.08 21.82 -12.31
CA ASP A 89 2.38 21.80 -12.96
C ASP A 89 3.27 20.70 -12.33
N ALA A 90 4.45 20.51 -12.90
CA ALA A 90 5.39 19.49 -12.46
C ALA A 90 5.81 19.68 -10.98
N GLU A 91 5.98 20.91 -10.53
CA GLU A 91 6.39 21.23 -9.18
C GLU A 91 5.30 20.82 -8.16
N LYS A 92 4.05 21.11 -8.48
CA LYS A 92 2.91 20.69 -7.65
C LYS A 92 2.76 19.18 -7.61
N ILE A 93 2.99 18.49 -8.73
CA ILE A 93 2.97 17.03 -8.77
C ILE A 93 4.05 16.48 -7.85
N LEU A 94 5.29 16.94 -7.96
CA LEU A 94 6.39 16.49 -7.11
C LEU A 94 6.10 16.75 -5.63
N TYR A 95 5.65 17.95 -5.31
CA TYR A 95 5.27 18.30 -3.94
C TYR A 95 4.16 17.39 -3.39
N PHE A 96 3.13 17.12 -4.19
CA PHE A 96 2.05 16.22 -3.82
C PHE A 96 2.54 14.80 -3.55
N LEU A 97 3.43 14.27 -4.37
CA LEU A 97 3.93 12.90 -4.25
C LEU A 97 4.91 12.70 -3.09
N GLU A 98 5.52 13.76 -2.60
CA GLU A 98 6.53 13.71 -1.52
C GLU A 98 5.95 13.92 -0.11
N GLN A 99 4.65 13.75 0.04
CA GLN A 99 3.97 13.93 1.31
C GLN A 99 3.21 12.70 1.76
N SER A 100 2.92 12.65 3.07
CA SER A 100 1.93 11.72 3.59
C SER A 100 0.52 12.17 3.22
N HIS A 101 -0.34 11.22 2.98
CA HIS A 101 -1.74 11.44 2.64
C HIS A 101 -2.66 10.63 3.56
N ASP A 102 -3.93 10.98 3.57
CA ASP A 102 -4.93 10.28 4.39
C ASP A 102 -4.99 8.77 4.12
N VAL A 103 -4.73 8.34 2.91
CA VAL A 103 -4.67 6.92 2.59
C VAL A 103 -3.62 6.16 3.41
N CYS A 104 -2.57 6.83 3.84
CA CYS A 104 -1.49 6.20 4.62
C CYS A 104 -1.97 5.70 6.00
N LYS A 105 -3.04 6.26 6.56
CA LYS A 105 -3.60 5.81 7.85
C LYS A 105 -4.14 4.38 7.81
N TYR A 106 -4.50 3.91 6.63
CA TYR A 106 -5.01 2.54 6.44
C TYR A 106 -3.93 1.48 6.38
N CYS A 107 -2.67 1.88 6.31
CA CYS A 107 -1.56 0.95 6.32
C CYS A 107 -1.10 0.64 7.74
N THR A 108 -0.72 -0.60 7.96
CA THR A 108 -0.10 -1.03 9.21
C THR A 108 1.40 -1.19 9.03
N SER A 109 2.11 -1.34 10.14
CA SER A 109 3.53 -1.68 10.11
C SER A 109 3.77 -2.98 9.35
N ALA A 110 4.91 -3.06 8.70
CA ALA A 110 5.31 -4.25 7.98
C ALA A 110 5.38 -5.46 8.92
N ARG A 111 4.90 -6.58 8.42
CA ARG A 111 4.93 -7.87 9.13
C ARG A 111 5.62 -8.91 8.28
N THR A 112 6.27 -9.85 8.93
CA THR A 112 6.86 -11.03 8.30
C THR A 112 5.97 -12.22 8.53
N PHE A 113 5.71 -13.00 7.50
CA PHE A 113 4.99 -14.26 7.60
C PHE A 113 5.50 -15.27 6.58
N ILE A 114 5.30 -16.55 6.87
CA ILE A 114 5.65 -17.62 5.94
C ILE A 114 4.63 -17.62 4.81
N TRP A 115 5.11 -17.61 3.58
CA TRP A 115 4.24 -17.67 2.42
C TRP A 115 3.65 -19.07 2.26
N GLU A 116 2.35 -19.14 2.12
CA GLU A 116 1.60 -20.36 1.84
C GLU A 116 0.77 -20.16 0.56
N ARG A 117 0.77 -21.17 -0.27
CA ARG A 117 -0.10 -21.14 -1.44
C ARG A 117 -1.55 -21.32 -1.03
N GLN A 118 -2.36 -20.34 -1.34
CA GLN A 118 -3.79 -20.41 -1.10
C GLN A 118 -4.53 -20.78 -2.39
N SER A 119 -5.39 -21.79 -2.28
CA SER A 119 -6.27 -22.18 -3.39
C SER A 119 -7.52 -21.28 -3.49
N LYS A 120 -8.00 -20.79 -2.36
CA LYS A 120 -9.13 -19.88 -2.27
C LYS A 120 -8.85 -18.82 -1.20
N PRO A 121 -8.34 -17.65 -1.60
CA PRO A 121 -8.13 -16.57 -0.64
C PRO A 121 -9.47 -16.12 -0.04
N LYS A 122 -9.46 -15.88 1.25
CA LYS A 122 -10.60 -15.35 2.01
C LYS A 122 -10.37 -13.86 2.27
N LEU A 123 -11.45 -13.17 2.54
CA LEU A 123 -11.37 -11.74 2.84
C LEU A 123 -10.49 -11.44 4.06
N GLU A 124 -10.57 -12.31 5.07
CA GLU A 124 -9.78 -12.21 6.29
C GLU A 124 -8.27 -12.30 6.05
N ASP A 125 -7.86 -12.95 4.98
CA ASP A 125 -6.44 -13.04 4.61
C ASP A 125 -5.88 -11.67 4.17
N TRP A 126 -6.73 -10.80 3.66
CA TRP A 126 -6.37 -9.45 3.22
C TRP A 126 -6.29 -8.45 4.37
N TYR A 127 -7.09 -8.64 5.41
CA TYR A 127 -7.02 -7.75 6.59
C TYR A 127 -5.76 -7.97 7.43
N GLY A 128 -5.03 -9.04 7.16
CA GLY A 128 -4.12 -9.58 8.14
C GLY A 128 -4.90 -10.04 9.37
N LYS A 129 -4.58 -11.15 9.94
CA LYS A 129 -5.18 -11.55 11.21
C LYS A 129 -4.92 -10.45 12.22
N VAL A 130 -5.96 -9.69 12.53
CA VAL A 130 -5.98 -8.76 13.65
C VAL A 130 -5.93 -9.63 14.91
N GLY A 131 -4.75 -9.86 15.43
CA GLY A 131 -4.60 -10.77 16.56
C GLY A 131 -3.17 -11.18 16.85
N GLY A 132 -2.21 -10.51 16.28
CA GLY A 132 -0.85 -10.54 16.80
C GLY A 132 -0.67 -9.35 17.71
N ASN A 133 -0.48 -9.60 18.97
CA ASN A 133 -0.14 -8.61 19.98
C ASN A 133 0.84 -7.58 19.41
N GLU A 134 0.43 -6.32 19.47
CA GLU A 134 1.36 -5.21 19.32
C GLU A 134 2.40 -5.27 20.43
#